data_900e3676b2705f824521b908fe61f153
#
_entry.id   900e3676b2705f824521b908fe61f153
#
_cell.length_a   1.000
_cell.length_b   1.000
_cell.length_c   1.000
_cell.angle_alpha   90.00
_cell.angle_beta   90.00
_cell.angle_gamma   90.00
#
_symmetry.space_group_name_H-M   'P 1'
#
loop_
_entity.id
_entity.type
_entity.pdbx_description
1 polymer ?
#
loop_
_entity_poly.entity_id
_entity_poly.type
_entity_poly.pdbx_seq_one_letter_code
_entity_poly.pdbx_strand_id
1 'polypeptide(L)'
;MPSYLPGSNTPDSERPLASYASIAHVARVYDYLLGGKDNFAVDREAAEQAMRINPDIVPTVRANRAFGVRTTGYLTGQAGIRQFLDIGTGMPTNNNIHEVAQSIAPQSRIVYVDHDPIVLAHARALLTSAPEGVTDYIEADLREPGKILAEAAQTLDFSRPVAIMLIAILHLIPDRDDPYDLVSQLVNAVVPGSYVVISHAASDIDTGAMISMANRLNELMAQQAVPRTHREVAAFFAGLDLLEPGLVRIPEWRPASVSESAVRAQMWGAIGRKP
;
A
#
# COMPACT_ATOMS: atom_id res chain seq x y z
N MET A 1 -11.96 39.09 1.17
CA MET A 1 -12.39 38.12 2.18
C MET A 1 -12.99 36.91 1.43
N PRO A 2 -12.28 35.80 1.23
CA PRO A 2 -12.90 34.60 0.72
C PRO A 2 -13.55 33.86 1.89
N SER A 3 -14.82 33.58 1.76
CA SER A 3 -15.66 32.85 2.72
C SER A 3 -15.22 31.36 2.77
N TYR A 4 -14.74 30.95 3.91
CA TYR A 4 -14.54 29.55 4.29
C TYR A 4 -15.91 28.86 4.31
N LEU A 5 -16.16 27.93 3.40
CA LEU A 5 -17.27 26.99 3.53
C LEU A 5 -16.88 25.91 4.52
N PRO A 6 -17.70 25.63 5.55
CA PRO A 6 -17.40 24.54 6.48
C PRO A 6 -17.50 23.20 5.75
N GLY A 7 -16.46 22.35 5.90
CA GLY A 7 -16.47 20.99 5.41
C GLY A 7 -17.65 20.22 5.97
N SER A 8 -18.43 19.59 5.10
CA SER A 8 -19.54 18.71 5.48
C SER A 8 -19.00 17.50 6.24
N ASN A 9 -19.31 17.40 7.52
CA ASN A 9 -19.06 16.24 8.40
C ASN A 9 -19.99 15.06 8.09
N THR A 10 -20.22 14.73 6.82
CA THR A 10 -20.96 13.53 6.44
C THR A 10 -19.98 12.35 6.47
N PRO A 11 -20.26 11.26 7.20
CA PRO A 11 -19.44 10.06 7.16
C PRO A 11 -19.28 9.59 5.71
N ASP A 12 -18.09 9.12 5.33
CA ASP A 12 -17.82 8.68 3.95
C ASP A 12 -18.80 7.61 3.46
N SER A 13 -19.32 6.76 4.33
CA SER A 13 -20.33 5.73 4.03
C SER A 13 -21.70 6.26 3.55
N GLU A 14 -22.00 7.55 3.72
CA GLU A 14 -23.27 8.16 3.32
C GLU A 14 -23.16 9.06 2.07
N ARG A 15 -21.98 9.18 1.48
CA ARG A 15 -21.79 10.02 0.29
C ARG A 15 -22.38 9.33 -0.97
N PRO A 16 -23.13 10.03 -1.81
CA PRO A 16 -23.61 9.49 -3.09
C PRO A 16 -22.44 9.11 -3.99
N LEU A 17 -22.53 7.99 -4.71
CA LEU A 17 -21.51 7.53 -5.67
C LEU A 17 -21.03 8.63 -6.63
N ALA A 18 -21.92 9.55 -7.01
CA ALA A 18 -21.58 10.70 -7.86
C ALA A 18 -20.53 11.64 -7.24
N SER A 19 -20.43 11.72 -5.90
CA SER A 19 -19.42 12.55 -5.22
C SER A 19 -18.02 11.96 -5.30
N TYR A 20 -17.91 10.63 -5.37
CA TYR A 20 -16.62 9.94 -5.54
C TYR A 20 -16.05 10.10 -6.96
N ALA A 21 -16.91 10.31 -7.96
CA ALA A 21 -16.51 10.50 -9.36
C ALA A 21 -16.01 11.93 -9.66
N SER A 22 -16.14 12.87 -8.72
CA SER A 22 -15.81 14.30 -8.93
C SER A 22 -14.41 14.69 -8.45
N ILE A 23 -13.76 13.87 -7.63
CA ILE A 23 -12.41 14.11 -7.09
C ILE A 23 -11.56 12.88 -7.36
N ALA A 24 -10.35 13.10 -7.88
CA ALA A 24 -9.42 12.00 -8.13
C ALA A 24 -8.98 11.33 -6.81
N HIS A 25 -8.91 10.00 -6.84
CA HIS A 25 -8.52 9.18 -5.70
C HIS A 25 -7.29 8.33 -6.03
N VAL A 26 -6.35 8.24 -5.09
CA VAL A 26 -5.06 7.58 -5.31
C VAL A 26 -5.20 6.14 -5.79
N ALA A 27 -6.10 5.34 -5.22
CA ALA A 27 -6.31 3.94 -5.61
C ALA A 27 -6.76 3.82 -7.08
N ARG A 28 -7.64 4.70 -7.56
CA ARG A 28 -8.13 4.70 -8.93
C ARG A 28 -7.13 5.29 -9.92
N VAL A 29 -6.36 6.31 -9.50
CA VAL A 29 -5.20 6.83 -10.27
C VAL A 29 -4.16 5.72 -10.47
N TYR A 30 -3.86 4.96 -9.40
CA TYR A 30 -2.95 3.82 -9.45
C TYR A 30 -3.46 2.71 -10.37
N ASP A 31 -4.77 2.40 -10.32
CA ASP A 31 -5.44 1.45 -11.22
C ASP A 31 -5.23 1.84 -12.69
N TYR A 32 -5.47 3.10 -13.04
CA TYR A 32 -5.25 3.59 -14.42
C TYR A 32 -3.79 3.47 -14.85
N LEU A 33 -2.83 3.82 -14.00
CA LEU A 33 -1.39 3.70 -14.29
C LEU A 33 -0.96 2.24 -14.53
N LEU A 34 -1.65 1.27 -13.94
CA LEU A 34 -1.48 -0.16 -14.19
C LEU A 34 -2.19 -0.64 -15.47
N GLY A 35 -3.04 0.16 -16.09
CA GLY A 35 -3.86 -0.20 -17.24
C GLY A 35 -5.20 -0.82 -16.88
N GLY A 36 -5.66 -0.65 -15.63
CA GLY A 36 -6.97 -1.05 -15.14
C GLY A 36 -8.09 -0.20 -15.73
N LYS A 37 -9.33 -0.57 -15.39
CA LYS A 37 -10.56 0.04 -15.93
C LYS A 37 -11.48 0.62 -14.85
N ASP A 38 -11.13 0.39 -13.59
CA ASP A 38 -11.94 0.76 -12.43
C ASP A 38 -11.59 2.18 -11.93
N ASN A 39 -11.63 3.14 -12.87
CA ASN A 39 -11.27 4.54 -12.67
C ASN A 39 -12.19 5.49 -13.42
N PHE A 40 -12.37 6.69 -12.91
CA PHE A 40 -13.19 7.76 -13.50
C PHE A 40 -12.34 8.71 -14.37
N ALA A 41 -13.01 9.61 -15.10
CA ALA A 41 -12.33 10.59 -15.96
C ALA A 41 -11.35 11.49 -15.19
N VAL A 42 -11.70 11.91 -13.97
CA VAL A 42 -10.86 12.74 -13.10
C VAL A 42 -9.59 12.01 -12.66
N ASP A 43 -9.68 10.69 -12.42
CA ASP A 43 -8.53 9.86 -12.05
C ASP A 43 -7.55 9.72 -13.22
N ARG A 44 -8.10 9.50 -14.44
CA ARG A 44 -7.30 9.44 -15.67
C ARG A 44 -6.59 10.74 -15.96
N GLU A 45 -7.29 11.88 -15.79
CA GLU A 45 -6.68 13.20 -15.98
C GLU A 45 -5.51 13.41 -15.00
N ALA A 46 -5.69 13.08 -13.73
CA ALA A 46 -4.63 13.17 -12.72
C ALA A 46 -3.44 12.27 -13.07
N ALA A 47 -3.70 11.02 -13.46
CA ALA A 47 -2.67 10.08 -13.90
C ALA A 47 -1.89 10.57 -15.14
N GLU A 48 -2.58 11.11 -16.14
CA GLU A 48 -1.95 11.67 -17.34
C GLU A 48 -1.09 12.89 -17.03
N GLN A 49 -1.50 13.72 -16.07
CA GLN A 49 -0.66 14.83 -15.61
C GLN A 49 0.58 14.31 -14.89
N ALA A 50 0.44 13.29 -14.02
CA ALA A 50 1.57 12.65 -13.38
C ALA A 50 2.56 12.07 -14.40
N MET A 51 2.08 11.36 -15.44
CA MET A 51 2.91 10.79 -16.52
C MET A 51 3.66 11.86 -17.33
N ARG A 52 3.05 13.04 -17.55
CA ARG A 52 3.73 14.16 -18.24
C ARG A 52 4.86 14.75 -17.40
N ILE A 53 4.70 14.83 -16.08
CA ILE A 53 5.71 15.36 -15.17
C ILE A 53 6.80 14.33 -14.90
N ASN A 54 6.39 13.07 -14.73
CA ASN A 54 7.28 11.97 -14.39
C ASN A 54 6.99 10.75 -15.27
N PRO A 55 7.69 10.60 -16.42
CA PRO A 55 7.51 9.45 -17.31
C PRO A 55 7.84 8.10 -16.68
N ASP A 56 8.64 8.06 -15.60
CA ASP A 56 9.01 6.84 -14.89
C ASP A 56 7.92 6.35 -13.92
N ILE A 57 6.77 7.06 -13.79
CA ILE A 57 5.71 6.67 -12.86
C ILE A 57 5.08 5.32 -13.23
N VAL A 58 4.84 5.03 -14.52
CA VAL A 58 4.26 3.76 -14.96
C VAL A 58 5.22 2.59 -14.69
N PRO A 59 6.50 2.63 -15.09
CA PRO A 59 7.49 1.65 -14.63
C PRO A 59 7.53 1.49 -13.10
N THR A 60 7.44 2.59 -12.35
CA THR A 60 7.48 2.59 -10.87
C THR A 60 6.30 1.81 -10.28
N VAL A 61 5.05 2.07 -10.70
CA VAL A 61 3.89 1.38 -10.14
C VAL A 61 3.87 -0.11 -10.52
N ARG A 62 4.35 -0.46 -11.72
CA ARG A 62 4.51 -1.86 -12.12
C ARG A 62 5.57 -2.58 -11.29
N ALA A 63 6.71 -1.93 -11.05
CA ALA A 63 7.76 -2.48 -10.19
C ALA A 63 7.26 -2.65 -8.75
N ASN A 64 6.40 -1.73 -8.26
CA ASN A 64 5.82 -1.83 -6.94
C ASN A 64 4.87 -3.04 -6.81
N ARG A 65 4.04 -3.31 -7.83
CA ARG A 65 3.24 -4.55 -7.87
C ARG A 65 4.12 -5.81 -7.87
N ALA A 66 5.16 -5.83 -8.70
CA ALA A 66 6.11 -6.94 -8.72
C ALA A 66 6.82 -7.13 -7.38
N PHE A 67 7.17 -6.04 -6.68
CA PHE A 67 7.72 -6.10 -5.32
C PHE A 67 6.74 -6.74 -4.34
N GLY A 68 5.45 -6.35 -4.35
CA GLY A 68 4.41 -6.98 -3.53
C GLY A 68 4.29 -8.49 -3.78
N VAL A 69 4.29 -8.91 -5.05
CA VAL A 69 4.26 -10.35 -5.42
C VAL A 69 5.49 -11.09 -4.90
N ARG A 70 6.70 -10.53 -5.10
CA ARG A 70 7.95 -11.18 -4.66
C ARG A 70 8.03 -11.31 -3.14
N THR A 71 7.67 -10.23 -2.42
CA THR A 71 7.71 -10.22 -0.95
C THR A 71 6.68 -11.19 -0.37
N THR A 72 5.46 -11.25 -0.90
CA THR A 72 4.44 -12.21 -0.50
C THR A 72 4.89 -13.65 -0.78
N GLY A 73 5.43 -13.91 -1.97
CA GLY A 73 5.96 -15.22 -2.33
C GLY A 73 7.09 -15.68 -1.42
N TYR A 74 8.03 -14.77 -1.09
CA TYR A 74 9.11 -15.05 -0.14
C TYR A 74 8.58 -15.35 1.26
N LEU A 75 7.70 -14.51 1.78
CA LEU A 75 7.14 -14.65 3.13
C LEU A 75 6.34 -15.94 3.26
N THR A 76 5.57 -16.32 2.26
CA THR A 76 4.79 -17.55 2.28
C THR A 76 5.66 -18.80 2.08
N GLY A 77 6.55 -18.76 1.07
CA GLY A 77 7.30 -19.94 0.64
C GLY A 77 8.55 -20.20 1.46
N GLN A 78 9.27 -19.15 1.87
CA GLN A 78 10.56 -19.29 2.56
C GLN A 78 10.47 -18.99 4.06
N ALA A 79 9.75 -17.92 4.44
CA ALA A 79 9.60 -17.54 5.84
C ALA A 79 8.46 -18.30 6.56
N GLY A 80 7.63 -19.03 5.83
CA GLY A 80 6.56 -19.84 6.40
C GLY A 80 5.37 -19.06 6.96
N ILE A 81 5.21 -17.79 6.57
CA ILE A 81 4.09 -16.95 7.00
C ILE A 81 2.78 -17.46 6.37
N ARG A 82 1.71 -17.43 7.17
CA ARG A 82 0.36 -17.88 6.78
C ARG A 82 -0.70 -16.83 7.06
N GLN A 83 -0.32 -15.68 7.61
CA GLN A 83 -1.22 -14.62 8.00
C GLN A 83 -0.69 -13.28 7.46
N PHE A 84 -1.55 -12.53 6.78
CA PHE A 84 -1.21 -11.27 6.15
C PHE A 84 -2.24 -10.20 6.51
N LEU A 85 -1.77 -9.04 6.94
CA LEU A 85 -2.55 -7.84 7.16
C LEU A 85 -2.11 -6.81 6.12
N ASP A 86 -2.92 -6.61 5.08
CA ASP A 86 -2.63 -5.71 3.96
C ASP A 86 -3.38 -4.39 4.14
N ILE A 87 -2.64 -3.33 4.46
CA ILE A 87 -3.21 -2.02 4.79
C ILE A 87 -2.96 -1.05 3.64
N GLY A 88 -4.04 -0.45 3.13
CA GLY A 88 -4.03 0.35 1.90
C GLY A 88 -4.04 -0.54 0.67
N THR A 89 -4.95 -1.50 0.64
CA THR A 89 -5.04 -2.53 -0.40
C THR A 89 -5.15 -1.95 -1.82
N GLY A 90 -5.87 -0.83 -1.99
CA GLY A 90 -6.18 -0.25 -3.29
C GLY A 90 -7.09 -1.13 -4.15
N MET A 91 -7.30 -0.72 -5.42
CA MET A 91 -8.15 -1.47 -6.35
C MET A 91 -7.60 -2.88 -6.60
N PRO A 92 -8.46 -3.92 -6.62
CA PRO A 92 -8.06 -5.28 -6.97
C PRO A 92 -7.38 -5.34 -8.33
N THR A 93 -6.32 -6.12 -8.41
CA THR A 93 -5.56 -6.32 -9.66
C THR A 93 -5.24 -7.82 -9.83
N ASN A 94 -4.48 -8.20 -10.85
CA ASN A 94 -3.95 -9.56 -10.94
C ASN A 94 -2.85 -9.78 -9.90
N ASN A 95 -2.71 -10.99 -9.39
CA ASN A 95 -1.73 -11.39 -8.38
C ASN A 95 -1.88 -10.59 -7.07
N ASN A 96 -3.10 -10.53 -6.54
CA ASN A 96 -3.35 -9.99 -5.21
C ASN A 96 -2.63 -10.83 -4.14
N ILE A 97 -2.44 -10.29 -2.95
CA ILE A 97 -1.68 -10.97 -1.87
C ILE A 97 -2.25 -12.36 -1.58
N HIS A 98 -3.59 -12.51 -1.51
CA HIS A 98 -4.20 -13.81 -1.25
C HIS A 98 -3.96 -14.80 -2.39
N GLU A 99 -4.03 -14.38 -3.65
CA GLU A 99 -3.77 -15.24 -4.81
C GLU A 99 -2.34 -15.79 -4.77
N VAL A 100 -1.36 -14.92 -4.49
CA VAL A 100 0.05 -15.33 -4.35
C VAL A 100 0.26 -16.22 -3.15
N ALA A 101 -0.23 -15.84 -1.97
CA ALA A 101 -0.04 -16.59 -0.74
C ALA A 101 -0.74 -17.95 -0.80
N GLN A 102 -2.00 -18.00 -1.24
CA GLN A 102 -2.79 -19.22 -1.31
C GLN A 102 -2.37 -20.16 -2.44
N SER A 103 -1.74 -19.67 -3.50
CA SER A 103 -1.12 -20.53 -4.51
C SER A 103 0.05 -21.37 -3.95
N ILE A 104 0.74 -20.86 -2.93
CA ILE A 104 1.87 -21.52 -2.26
C ILE A 104 1.40 -22.30 -1.03
N ALA A 105 0.49 -21.72 -0.25
CA ALA A 105 -0.06 -22.27 0.97
C ALA A 105 -1.57 -21.97 1.03
N PRO A 106 -2.43 -22.87 0.52
CA PRO A 106 -3.87 -22.65 0.35
C PRO A 106 -4.58 -22.17 1.63
N GLN A 107 -4.13 -22.60 2.81
CA GLN A 107 -4.69 -22.26 4.13
C GLN A 107 -4.32 -20.82 4.60
N SER A 108 -3.64 -20.01 3.78
CA SER A 108 -3.25 -18.66 4.18
C SER A 108 -4.47 -17.77 4.43
N ARG A 109 -4.36 -16.91 5.45
CA ARG A 109 -5.40 -15.97 5.88
C ARG A 109 -4.95 -14.55 5.58
N ILE A 110 -5.77 -13.80 4.88
CA ILE A 110 -5.45 -12.44 4.46
C ILE A 110 -6.58 -11.50 4.91
N VAL A 111 -6.22 -10.43 5.61
CA VAL A 111 -7.13 -9.33 5.93
C VAL A 111 -6.69 -8.11 5.12
N TYR A 112 -7.59 -7.62 4.31
CA TYR A 112 -7.46 -6.43 3.50
C TYR A 112 -8.09 -5.24 4.19
N VAL A 113 -7.36 -4.13 4.27
CA VAL A 113 -7.83 -2.90 4.91
C VAL A 113 -7.72 -1.74 3.91
N ASP A 114 -8.81 -1.03 3.71
CA ASP A 114 -8.81 0.23 2.98
C ASP A 114 -9.87 1.16 3.57
N HIS A 115 -9.69 2.47 3.42
CA HIS A 115 -10.67 3.45 3.86
C HIS A 115 -11.66 3.86 2.75
N ASP A 116 -11.38 3.51 1.48
CA ASP A 116 -12.27 3.80 0.36
C ASP A 116 -13.33 2.70 0.22
N PRO A 117 -14.63 3.00 0.45
CA PRO A 117 -15.68 2.01 0.32
C PRO A 117 -15.83 1.46 -1.10
N ILE A 118 -15.40 2.19 -2.14
CA ILE A 118 -15.38 1.72 -3.53
C ILE A 118 -14.36 0.60 -3.68
N VAL A 119 -13.16 0.76 -3.12
CA VAL A 119 -12.12 -0.27 -3.11
C VAL A 119 -12.65 -1.55 -2.48
N LEU A 120 -13.27 -1.43 -1.30
CA LEU A 120 -13.80 -2.58 -0.57
C LEU A 120 -14.98 -3.24 -1.26
N ALA A 121 -15.83 -2.48 -1.93
CA ALA A 121 -16.94 -3.03 -2.73
C ALA A 121 -16.40 -3.87 -3.89
N HIS A 122 -15.38 -3.39 -4.62
CA HIS A 122 -14.71 -4.14 -5.68
C HIS A 122 -14.01 -5.38 -5.13
N ALA A 123 -13.29 -5.25 -4.02
CA ALA A 123 -12.59 -6.36 -3.39
C ALA A 123 -13.56 -7.49 -2.99
N ARG A 124 -14.66 -7.16 -2.30
CA ARG A 124 -15.70 -8.14 -1.93
C ARG A 124 -16.38 -8.80 -3.12
N ALA A 125 -16.54 -8.09 -4.23
CA ALA A 125 -17.20 -8.59 -5.43
C ALA A 125 -16.29 -9.49 -6.31
N LEU A 126 -14.99 -9.21 -6.34
CA LEU A 126 -14.08 -9.79 -7.32
C LEU A 126 -13.11 -10.82 -6.73
N LEU A 127 -12.75 -10.69 -5.45
CA LEU A 127 -11.73 -11.54 -4.86
C LEU A 127 -12.36 -12.79 -4.25
N THR A 128 -11.83 -13.95 -4.63
CA THR A 128 -12.29 -15.26 -4.14
C THR A 128 -11.13 -15.99 -3.47
N SER A 129 -11.30 -16.32 -2.20
CA SER A 129 -10.33 -17.12 -1.43
C SER A 129 -10.27 -18.58 -1.92
N ALA A 130 -9.11 -19.23 -1.77
CA ALA A 130 -9.03 -20.68 -1.85
C ALA A 130 -9.96 -21.32 -0.80
N PRO A 131 -10.49 -22.55 -1.05
CA PRO A 131 -11.42 -23.19 -0.10
C PRO A 131 -10.86 -23.38 1.32
N GLU A 132 -9.57 -23.60 1.45
CA GLU A 132 -8.86 -23.80 2.72
C GLU A 132 -8.41 -22.47 3.36
N GLY A 133 -8.40 -21.38 2.57
CA GLY A 133 -7.95 -20.05 2.97
C GLY A 133 -9.08 -19.16 3.47
N VAL A 134 -8.71 -17.98 3.92
CA VAL A 134 -9.67 -16.95 4.31
C VAL A 134 -9.22 -15.61 3.78
N THR A 135 -10.13 -14.84 3.19
CA THR A 135 -9.96 -13.41 2.92
C THR A 135 -11.03 -12.62 3.65
N ASP A 136 -10.66 -11.53 4.30
CA ASP A 136 -11.58 -10.63 4.98
C ASP A 136 -11.27 -9.18 4.63
N TYR A 137 -12.23 -8.26 4.82
CA TYR A 137 -12.17 -6.89 4.34
C TYR A 137 -12.67 -5.93 5.40
N ILE A 138 -11.79 -5.02 5.83
CA ILE A 138 -12.03 -4.03 6.89
C ILE A 138 -12.04 -2.64 6.28
N GLU A 139 -13.10 -1.87 6.60
CA GLU A 139 -13.16 -0.44 6.31
C GLU A 139 -12.55 0.34 7.47
N ALA A 140 -11.29 0.75 7.29
CA ALA A 140 -10.58 1.53 8.30
C ALA A 140 -9.46 2.37 7.68
N ASP A 141 -9.13 3.48 8.33
CA ASP A 141 -7.97 4.31 8.00
C ASP A 141 -6.73 3.81 8.77
N LEU A 142 -5.56 3.84 8.14
CA LEU A 142 -4.29 3.51 8.78
C LEU A 142 -4.01 4.36 10.03
N ARG A 143 -4.61 5.55 10.14
CA ARG A 143 -4.54 6.42 11.32
C ARG A 143 -5.29 5.86 12.54
N GLU A 144 -6.04 4.78 12.35
CA GLU A 144 -6.79 4.07 13.41
C GLU A 144 -6.25 2.64 13.64
N PRO A 145 -4.94 2.46 13.96
CA PRO A 145 -4.33 1.13 14.05
C PRO A 145 -5.01 0.24 15.09
N GLY A 146 -5.52 0.82 16.17
CA GLY A 146 -6.26 0.08 17.20
C GLY A 146 -7.55 -0.54 16.65
N LYS A 147 -8.32 0.18 15.81
CA LYS A 147 -9.50 -0.36 15.13
C LYS A 147 -9.12 -1.48 14.17
N ILE A 148 -8.11 -1.25 13.32
CA ILE A 148 -7.61 -2.25 12.37
C ILE A 148 -7.25 -3.55 13.09
N LEU A 149 -6.45 -3.46 14.15
CA LEU A 149 -6.00 -4.64 14.91
C LEU A 149 -7.15 -5.38 15.58
N ALA A 150 -8.11 -4.65 16.17
CA ALA A 150 -9.26 -5.23 16.84
C ALA A 150 -10.17 -6.01 15.85
N GLU A 151 -10.42 -5.43 14.69
CA GLU A 151 -11.23 -6.09 13.65
C GLU A 151 -10.46 -7.23 12.98
N ALA A 152 -9.18 -7.06 12.67
CA ALA A 152 -8.35 -8.09 12.07
C ALA A 152 -8.19 -9.34 12.98
N ALA A 153 -8.26 -9.17 14.31
CA ALA A 153 -8.21 -10.27 15.28
C ALA A 153 -9.38 -11.26 15.15
N GLN A 154 -10.46 -10.92 14.45
CA GLN A 154 -11.54 -11.87 14.13
C GLN A 154 -11.12 -12.92 13.12
N THR A 155 -10.14 -12.59 12.27
CA THR A 155 -9.63 -13.45 11.20
C THR A 155 -8.21 -13.91 11.45
N LEU A 156 -7.34 -13.05 11.98
CA LEU A 156 -5.92 -13.33 12.25
C LEU A 156 -5.69 -13.66 13.72
N ASP A 157 -4.77 -14.60 13.97
CA ASP A 157 -4.29 -14.96 15.30
C ASP A 157 -2.95 -14.24 15.57
N PHE A 158 -2.98 -13.13 16.29
CA PHE A 158 -1.81 -12.33 16.63
C PHE A 158 -0.86 -12.99 17.63
N SER A 159 -1.21 -14.16 18.20
CA SER A 159 -0.27 -15.00 18.95
C SER A 159 0.70 -15.78 18.05
N ARG A 160 0.51 -15.72 16.74
CA ARG A 160 1.35 -16.33 15.70
C ARG A 160 1.91 -15.28 14.76
N PRO A 161 3.04 -15.54 14.08
CA PRO A 161 3.62 -14.57 13.16
C PRO A 161 2.67 -14.11 12.06
N VAL A 162 2.64 -12.79 11.85
CA VAL A 162 1.85 -12.08 10.84
C VAL A 162 2.80 -11.26 9.95
N ALA A 163 2.50 -11.16 8.67
CA ALA A 163 3.12 -10.17 7.79
C ALA A 163 2.20 -8.95 7.66
N ILE A 164 2.68 -7.80 8.08
CA ILE A 164 2.03 -6.50 7.88
C ILE A 164 2.55 -5.92 6.57
N MET A 165 1.65 -5.68 5.61
CA MET A 165 1.97 -5.17 4.29
C MET A 165 1.56 -3.69 4.21
N LEU A 166 2.54 -2.80 4.09
CA LEU A 166 2.38 -1.35 3.97
C LEU A 166 2.96 -0.91 2.62
N ILE A 167 2.34 -1.42 1.54
CA ILE A 167 2.84 -1.25 0.18
C ILE A 167 2.24 -0.01 -0.46
N ALA A 168 3.07 1.02 -0.70
CA ALA A 168 2.67 2.29 -1.30
C ALA A 168 1.56 3.04 -0.54
N ILE A 169 1.53 2.96 0.80
CA ILE A 169 0.53 3.63 1.63
C ILE A 169 1.14 4.73 2.52
N LEU A 170 2.31 4.50 3.13
CA LEU A 170 2.87 5.41 4.13
C LEU A 170 3.21 6.81 3.58
N HIS A 171 3.46 6.95 2.29
CA HIS A 171 3.65 8.26 1.68
C HIS A 171 2.35 9.06 1.53
N LEU A 172 1.20 8.48 1.84
CA LEU A 172 -0.09 9.17 1.92
C LEU A 172 -0.42 9.63 3.35
N ILE A 173 0.45 9.35 4.30
CA ILE A 173 0.32 9.78 5.69
C ILE A 173 1.33 10.93 5.94
N PRO A 174 0.87 12.18 6.06
CA PRO A 174 1.74 13.31 6.33
C PRO A 174 2.32 13.26 7.75
N ASP A 175 3.44 13.94 7.97
CA ASP A 175 4.19 13.89 9.23
C ASP A 175 3.38 14.38 10.45
N ARG A 176 2.39 15.28 10.24
CA ARG A 176 1.47 15.69 11.31
C ARG A 176 0.63 14.57 11.90
N ASP A 177 0.47 13.47 11.16
CA ASP A 177 -0.30 12.28 11.57
C ASP A 177 0.63 11.20 12.16
N ASP A 178 1.90 11.51 12.42
CA ASP A 178 2.94 10.67 13.02
C ASP A 178 3.00 9.23 12.43
N PRO A 179 3.36 9.06 11.13
CA PRO A 179 3.38 7.76 10.50
C PRO A 179 4.35 6.77 11.15
N TYR A 180 5.37 7.25 11.86
CA TYR A 180 6.34 6.38 12.55
C TYR A 180 5.71 5.73 13.77
N ASP A 181 4.92 6.48 14.55
CA ASP A 181 4.18 5.92 15.68
C ASP A 181 3.09 4.95 15.22
N LEU A 182 2.38 5.24 14.12
CA LEU A 182 1.40 4.31 13.53
C LEU A 182 2.03 2.96 13.19
N VAL A 183 3.20 2.96 12.54
CA VAL A 183 3.94 1.72 12.23
C VAL A 183 4.39 1.03 13.52
N SER A 184 4.89 1.78 14.51
CA SER A 184 5.30 1.24 15.80
C SER A 184 4.15 0.55 16.52
N GLN A 185 2.94 1.13 16.53
CA GLN A 185 1.74 0.51 17.12
C GLN A 185 1.42 -0.83 16.47
N LEU A 186 1.45 -0.90 15.12
CA LEU A 186 1.23 -2.15 14.38
C LEU A 186 2.30 -3.21 14.70
N VAL A 187 3.58 -2.80 14.73
CA VAL A 187 4.70 -3.69 15.06
C VAL A 187 4.58 -4.23 16.49
N ASN A 188 4.16 -3.38 17.43
CA ASN A 188 4.05 -3.78 18.84
C ASN A 188 2.93 -4.81 19.06
N ALA A 189 1.91 -4.83 18.22
CA ALA A 189 0.77 -5.74 18.33
C ALA A 189 1.05 -7.18 17.85
N VAL A 190 2.13 -7.42 17.10
CA VAL A 190 2.48 -8.74 16.58
C VAL A 190 3.61 -9.39 17.36
N VAL A 191 3.69 -10.71 17.33
CA VAL A 191 4.73 -11.49 18.05
C VAL A 191 6.08 -11.48 17.33
N PRO A 192 7.21 -11.78 18.05
CA PRO A 192 8.49 -12.09 17.43
C PRO A 192 8.36 -13.08 16.28
N GLY A 193 9.17 -12.90 15.22
CA GLY A 193 9.06 -13.68 13.99
C GLY A 193 8.01 -13.17 13.00
N SER A 194 7.25 -12.11 13.33
CA SER A 194 6.40 -11.37 12.40
C SER A 194 7.24 -10.47 11.48
N TYR A 195 6.63 -10.01 10.38
CA TYR A 195 7.31 -9.21 9.37
C TYR A 195 6.53 -7.94 9.03
N VAL A 196 7.27 -6.91 8.63
CA VAL A 196 6.72 -5.69 8.05
C VAL A 196 7.32 -5.47 6.67
N VAL A 197 6.49 -5.32 5.67
CA VAL A 197 6.89 -4.99 4.30
C VAL A 197 6.49 -3.56 4.01
N ILE A 198 7.45 -2.74 3.63
CA ILE A 198 7.19 -1.35 3.26
C ILE A 198 7.71 -1.10 1.86
N SER A 199 6.90 -0.43 1.03
CA SER A 199 7.37 0.32 -0.11
C SER A 199 6.89 1.77 -0.02
N HIS A 200 7.77 2.72 -0.38
CA HIS A 200 7.54 4.13 -0.13
C HIS A 200 8.06 4.99 -1.29
N ALA A 201 7.29 6.00 -1.73
CA ALA A 201 7.72 6.95 -2.74
C ALA A 201 8.97 7.71 -2.27
N ALA A 202 10.00 7.76 -3.12
CA ALA A 202 11.30 8.31 -2.81
C ALA A 202 11.40 9.79 -3.20
N SER A 203 11.86 10.65 -2.29
CA SER A 203 12.14 12.07 -2.59
C SER A 203 13.56 12.32 -3.07
N ASP A 204 14.45 11.35 -2.91
CA ASP A 204 15.88 11.41 -3.21
C ASP A 204 16.30 10.57 -4.43
N ILE A 205 15.31 9.99 -5.13
CA ILE A 205 15.48 9.39 -6.46
C ILE A 205 14.77 10.30 -7.46
N ASP A 206 15.51 10.94 -8.38
CA ASP A 206 14.97 11.94 -9.32
C ASP A 206 14.13 13.03 -8.61
N THR A 207 14.77 13.71 -7.66
CA THR A 207 14.13 14.64 -6.73
C THR A 207 13.23 15.67 -7.43
N GLY A 208 13.67 16.22 -8.56
CA GLY A 208 12.92 17.25 -9.30
C GLY A 208 11.57 16.75 -9.82
N ALA A 209 11.57 15.60 -10.50
CA ALA A 209 10.36 14.99 -11.05
C ALA A 209 9.41 14.51 -9.95
N MET A 210 9.95 13.89 -8.89
CA MET A 210 9.15 13.35 -7.79
C MET A 210 8.44 14.44 -6.98
N ILE A 211 9.15 15.52 -6.62
CA ILE A 211 8.55 16.64 -5.88
C ILE A 211 7.52 17.37 -6.73
N SER A 212 7.85 17.65 -8.01
CA SER A 212 6.92 18.33 -8.92
C SER A 212 5.63 17.51 -9.14
N MET A 213 5.76 16.19 -9.30
CA MET A 213 4.62 15.29 -9.44
C MET A 213 3.79 15.23 -8.14
N ALA A 214 4.44 15.08 -6.98
CA ALA A 214 3.74 15.05 -5.70
C ALA A 214 2.96 16.34 -5.44
N ASN A 215 3.56 17.51 -5.68
CA ASN A 215 2.88 18.79 -5.56
C ASN A 215 1.67 18.88 -6.48
N ARG A 216 1.80 18.43 -7.74
CA ARG A 216 0.68 18.46 -8.68
C ARG A 216 -0.44 17.52 -8.29
N LEU A 217 -0.12 16.30 -7.86
CA LEU A 217 -1.13 15.35 -7.39
C LEU A 217 -1.83 15.85 -6.12
N ASN A 218 -1.10 16.50 -5.21
CA ASN A 218 -1.67 17.10 -4.01
C ASN A 218 -2.67 18.24 -4.28
N GLU A 219 -2.60 18.88 -5.46
CA GLU A 219 -3.61 19.86 -5.90
C GLU A 219 -4.86 19.20 -6.49
N LEU A 220 -4.76 17.98 -7.01
CA LEU A 220 -5.82 17.30 -7.75
C LEU A 220 -6.57 16.25 -6.93
N MET A 221 -5.93 15.70 -5.92
CA MET A 221 -6.44 14.59 -5.11
C MET A 221 -6.79 15.04 -3.69
N ALA A 222 -7.68 14.29 -3.05
CA ALA A 222 -8.01 14.50 -1.64
C ALA A 222 -6.86 14.07 -0.70
N GLN A 223 -6.12 13.02 -1.08
CA GLN A 223 -4.99 12.52 -0.31
C GLN A 223 -3.70 13.29 -0.64
N GLN A 224 -2.92 13.60 0.39
CA GLN A 224 -1.61 14.25 0.24
C GLN A 224 -0.50 13.22 0.14
N ALA A 225 0.30 13.29 -0.92
CA ALA A 225 1.51 12.48 -1.07
C ALA A 225 2.72 13.23 -0.50
N VAL A 226 3.46 12.57 0.39
CA VAL A 226 4.69 13.05 1.02
C VAL A 226 5.81 12.03 0.72
N PRO A 227 6.53 12.16 -0.41
CA PRO A 227 7.70 11.33 -0.66
C PRO A 227 8.78 11.56 0.38
N ARG A 228 9.49 10.51 0.78
CA ARG A 228 10.54 10.55 1.82
C ARG A 228 11.89 10.09 1.28
N THR A 229 12.96 10.57 1.90
CA THR A 229 14.32 10.13 1.61
C THR A 229 14.55 8.70 2.08
N HIS A 230 15.60 8.04 1.57
CA HIS A 230 16.04 6.72 2.05
C HIS A 230 16.18 6.67 3.57
N ARG A 231 16.78 7.71 4.18
CA ARG A 231 16.98 7.80 5.62
C ARG A 231 15.66 7.86 6.39
N GLU A 232 14.70 8.63 5.91
CA GLU A 232 13.38 8.75 6.55
C GLU A 232 12.58 7.45 6.39
N VAL A 233 12.68 6.77 5.24
CA VAL A 233 12.05 5.45 5.06
C VAL A 233 12.71 4.40 5.93
N ALA A 234 14.04 4.43 6.11
CA ALA A 234 14.76 3.51 7.00
C ALA A 234 14.27 3.61 8.46
N ALA A 235 13.83 4.79 8.90
CA ALA A 235 13.34 5.00 10.27
C ALA A 235 12.05 4.20 10.57
N PHE A 236 11.23 3.83 9.58
CA PHE A 236 10.07 2.96 9.78
C PHE A 236 10.44 1.54 10.22
N PHE A 237 11.69 1.13 10.00
CA PHE A 237 12.18 -0.20 10.38
C PHE A 237 12.95 -0.20 11.70
N ALA A 238 12.83 0.86 12.52
CA ALA A 238 13.50 0.93 13.80
C ALA A 238 13.12 -0.27 14.70
N GLY A 239 14.11 -0.99 15.23
CA GLY A 239 13.91 -2.17 16.07
C GLY A 239 13.58 -3.46 15.29
N LEU A 240 13.62 -3.45 13.98
CA LEU A 240 13.43 -4.62 13.12
C LEU A 240 14.74 -5.05 12.47
N ASP A 241 14.90 -6.36 12.28
CA ASP A 241 16.00 -6.94 11.51
C ASP A 241 15.67 -6.86 10.01
N LEU A 242 16.36 -6.01 9.25
CA LEU A 242 16.17 -5.94 7.80
C LEU A 242 16.66 -7.21 7.12
N LEU A 243 15.84 -7.79 6.26
CA LEU A 243 16.24 -8.91 5.41
C LEU A 243 17.10 -8.41 4.24
N GLU A 244 18.15 -9.18 3.92
CA GLU A 244 18.97 -8.92 2.74
C GLU A 244 18.13 -8.84 1.44
N PRO A 245 18.35 -7.81 0.63
CA PRO A 245 19.50 -6.89 0.59
C PRO A 245 19.33 -5.61 1.42
N GLY A 246 18.37 -5.52 2.34
CA GLY A 246 18.07 -4.33 3.13
C GLY A 246 17.09 -3.40 2.43
N LEU A 247 17.15 -2.11 2.79
CA LEU A 247 16.35 -1.06 2.15
C LEU A 247 17.03 -0.63 0.84
N VAL A 248 16.41 -0.98 -0.28
CA VAL A 248 16.91 -0.72 -1.63
C VAL A 248 15.80 -0.17 -2.52
N ARG A 249 16.10 0.23 -3.74
CA ARG A 249 15.05 0.48 -4.72
C ARG A 249 14.26 -0.81 -4.94
N ILE A 250 12.92 -0.71 -4.99
CA ILE A 250 12.05 -1.89 -5.05
C ILE A 250 12.38 -2.91 -6.14
N PRO A 251 12.88 -2.54 -7.36
CA PRO A 251 13.30 -3.53 -8.34
C PRO A 251 14.56 -4.32 -7.95
N GLU A 252 15.37 -3.78 -7.04
CA GLU A 252 16.62 -4.41 -6.58
C GLU A 252 16.39 -5.42 -5.45
N TRP A 253 15.19 -5.40 -4.84
CA TRP A 253 14.87 -6.34 -3.79
C TRP A 253 14.54 -7.72 -4.38
N ARG A 254 15.53 -8.62 -4.37
CA ARG A 254 15.47 -10.01 -4.86
C ARG A 254 14.77 -10.14 -6.23
N PRO A 255 15.28 -9.49 -7.28
CA PRO A 255 14.67 -9.52 -8.61
C PRO A 255 14.70 -10.93 -9.20
N ALA A 256 13.67 -11.28 -10.00
CA ALA A 256 13.64 -12.54 -10.72
C ALA A 256 14.61 -12.55 -11.93
N SER A 257 15.05 -11.37 -12.41
CA SER A 257 15.96 -11.23 -13.53
C SER A 257 16.77 -9.92 -13.45
N VAL A 258 17.88 -9.86 -14.21
CA VAL A 258 18.68 -8.64 -14.36
C VAL A 258 17.87 -7.51 -15.01
N SER A 259 16.98 -7.83 -15.95
CA SER A 259 16.11 -6.83 -16.58
C SER A 259 15.13 -6.21 -15.59
N GLU A 260 14.64 -6.97 -14.62
CA GLU A 260 13.77 -6.45 -13.56
C GLU A 260 14.54 -5.49 -12.64
N SER A 261 15.75 -5.85 -12.21
CA SER A 261 16.57 -4.98 -11.35
C SER A 261 16.98 -3.67 -12.03
N ALA A 262 17.02 -3.63 -13.37
CA ALA A 262 17.37 -2.45 -14.14
C ALA A 262 16.21 -1.45 -14.33
N VAL A 263 15.00 -1.78 -13.90
CA VAL A 263 13.83 -0.88 -14.00
C VAL A 263 14.09 0.39 -13.20
N ARG A 264 13.85 1.54 -13.83
CA ARG A 264 13.90 2.83 -13.15
C ARG A 264 12.63 3.01 -12.33
N ALA A 265 12.71 2.70 -11.04
CA ALA A 265 11.61 2.91 -10.10
C ALA A 265 12.04 3.88 -8.99
N GLN A 266 11.13 4.77 -8.63
CA GLN A 266 11.36 5.87 -7.70
C GLN A 266 10.71 5.57 -6.35
N MET A 267 10.95 4.35 -5.85
CA MET A 267 10.47 3.90 -4.55
C MET A 267 11.55 3.10 -3.82
N TRP A 268 11.65 3.32 -2.53
CA TRP A 268 12.39 2.49 -1.58
C TRP A 268 11.52 1.34 -1.08
N GLY A 269 12.12 0.18 -0.81
CA GLY A 269 11.39 -0.93 -0.22
C GLY A 269 12.28 -1.92 0.51
N ALA A 270 11.72 -2.53 1.55
CA ALA A 270 12.38 -3.55 2.36
C ALA A 270 11.37 -4.45 3.06
N ILE A 271 11.89 -5.55 3.64
CA ILE A 271 11.22 -6.36 4.65
C ILE A 271 12.02 -6.27 5.95
N GLY A 272 11.34 -5.92 7.05
CA GLY A 272 11.87 -6.01 8.40
C GLY A 272 11.22 -7.17 9.15
N ARG A 273 12.01 -7.94 9.89
CA ARG A 273 11.55 -9.01 10.78
C ARG A 273 11.57 -8.50 12.22
N LYS A 274 10.51 -8.76 12.96
CA LYS A 274 10.48 -8.53 14.42
C LYS A 274 11.34 -9.59 15.11
N PRO A 275 12.40 -9.20 15.87
CA PRO A 275 13.30 -10.12 16.57
C PRO A 275 12.62 -10.95 17.65
#